data_5a728201a2e01bfb8f06de5054fa2ead
#
_entry.id   5a728201a2e01bfb8f06de5054fa2ead
#
_cell.length_a   1.000
_cell.length_b   1.000
_cell.length_c   1.000
_cell.angle_alpha   90.00
_cell.angle_beta   90.00
_cell.angle_gamma   90.00
#
_symmetry.space_group_name_H-M   'P 1'
#
loop_
_entity.id
_entity.type
_entity.pdbx_description
1 polymer ?
#
loop_
_entity_poly.entity_id
_entity_poly.type
_entity_poly.pdbx_seq_one_letter_code
_entity_poly.pdbx_strand_id
1 'polypeptide(L)'
;MLNFTDNRPTVLHISHITTYRYASRVDLAMHLLHLEPLRRADQQLEAFRLDIDPPVTRNIASLDYFGNPQHHLTLHTPHHSLSVRAESRVRRLPRPSPQADYSPAWESVREAMRFQAGQPFQAAAEYVFPSEFVPLYPAFASYALLEFWPGRPLLSAAIGLTSRIHREFTYAT
;
A
#
# COMPACT_ATOMS: atom_id res chain seq x y z
N MET A 1 -12.51 -13.76 7.73
CA MET A 1 -11.23 -14.03 7.02
C MET A 1 -11.55 -14.21 5.55
N LEU A 2 -11.12 -13.27 4.69
CA LEU A 2 -11.33 -13.41 3.24
C LEU A 2 -10.43 -14.53 2.74
N ASN A 3 -11.03 -15.58 2.22
CA ASN A 3 -10.31 -16.73 1.68
C ASN A 3 -9.77 -16.35 0.29
N PHE A 4 -8.51 -15.93 0.21
CA PHE A 4 -7.86 -15.48 -1.03
C PHE A 4 -7.55 -16.62 -2.04
N THR A 5 -7.96 -17.84 -1.73
CA THR A 5 -7.78 -19.01 -2.60
C THR A 5 -8.91 -19.21 -3.61
N ASP A 6 -9.99 -18.42 -3.54
CA ASP A 6 -11.07 -18.52 -4.53
C ASP A 6 -10.60 -17.90 -5.86
N ASN A 7 -10.39 -18.76 -6.84
CA ASN A 7 -9.93 -18.40 -8.18
C ASN A 7 -11.07 -17.86 -9.08
N ARG A 8 -12.20 -17.41 -8.50
CA ARG A 8 -13.31 -16.81 -9.23
C ARG A 8 -13.24 -15.27 -9.19
N PRO A 9 -13.70 -14.59 -10.26
CA PRO A 9 -13.90 -13.16 -10.21
C PRO A 9 -14.82 -12.78 -9.04
N THR A 10 -14.39 -11.84 -8.23
CA THR A 10 -15.17 -11.37 -7.07
C THR A 10 -15.33 -9.86 -7.15
N VAL A 11 -16.55 -9.37 -6.92
CA VAL A 11 -16.82 -7.93 -6.81
C VAL A 11 -16.88 -7.55 -5.33
N LEU A 12 -16.07 -6.57 -4.96
CA LEU A 12 -16.01 -6.01 -3.62
C LEU A 12 -16.63 -4.61 -3.64
N HIS A 13 -17.48 -4.34 -2.65
CA HIS A 13 -17.95 -3.01 -2.33
C HIS A 13 -17.21 -2.56 -1.07
N ILE A 14 -16.46 -1.47 -1.17
CA ILE A 14 -15.61 -0.96 -0.10
C ILE A 14 -16.12 0.41 0.29
N SER A 15 -16.35 0.62 1.58
CA SER A 15 -16.63 1.93 2.16
C SER A 15 -15.59 2.21 3.24
N HIS A 16 -14.89 3.34 3.11
CA HIS A 16 -13.91 3.83 4.06
C HIS A 16 -14.35 5.21 4.53
N ILE A 17 -14.55 5.36 5.84
CA ILE A 17 -14.96 6.63 6.43
C ILE A 17 -13.93 7.04 7.47
N THR A 18 -13.38 8.24 7.33
CA THR A 18 -12.51 8.86 8.31
C THR A 18 -13.13 10.16 8.78
N THR A 19 -13.23 10.34 10.10
CA THR A 19 -13.75 11.57 10.70
C THR A 19 -12.71 12.18 11.62
N TYR A 20 -12.33 13.42 11.33
CA TYR A 20 -11.48 14.24 12.17
C TYR A 20 -12.34 15.19 12.99
N ARG A 21 -12.02 15.34 14.27
CA ARG A 21 -12.64 16.31 15.17
C ARG A 21 -11.56 17.19 15.74
N TYR A 22 -11.71 18.48 15.59
CA TYR A 22 -10.71 19.48 15.99
C TYR A 22 -11.14 20.20 17.27
N ALA A 23 -10.20 20.39 18.19
CA ALA A 23 -10.44 21.11 19.44
C ALA A 23 -10.77 22.59 19.21
N SER A 24 -10.26 23.18 18.12
CA SER A 24 -10.54 24.54 17.69
C SER A 24 -11.05 24.57 16.26
N ARG A 25 -11.67 25.69 15.85
CA ARG A 25 -12.11 25.91 14.48
C ARG A 25 -10.90 25.93 13.53
N VAL A 26 -11.03 25.21 12.42
CA VAL A 26 -10.07 25.21 11.32
C VAL A 26 -10.65 26.04 10.18
N ASP A 27 -9.94 27.08 9.75
CA ASP A 27 -10.38 28.00 8.69
C ASP A 27 -9.80 27.62 7.32
N LEU A 28 -8.65 26.94 7.31
CA LEU A 28 -8.01 26.40 6.10
C LEU A 28 -7.48 25.00 6.40
N ALA A 29 -7.82 24.05 5.55
CA ALA A 29 -7.27 22.69 5.60
C ALA A 29 -6.78 22.26 4.23
N MET A 30 -5.64 21.56 4.21
CA MET A 30 -5.09 20.90 3.03
C MET A 30 -4.84 19.44 3.36
N HIS A 31 -5.34 18.54 2.53
CA HIS A 31 -5.20 17.10 2.73
C HIS A 31 -4.72 16.42 1.46
N LEU A 32 -3.89 15.40 1.64
CA LEU A 32 -3.50 14.46 0.61
C LEU A 32 -4.16 13.12 0.92
N LEU A 33 -4.95 12.59 0.00
CA LEU A 33 -5.66 11.33 0.15
C LEU A 33 -5.15 10.30 -0.86
N HIS A 34 -4.91 9.07 -0.39
CA HIS A 34 -4.61 7.88 -1.18
C HIS A 34 -5.71 6.83 -0.94
N LEU A 35 -6.94 7.13 -1.38
CA LEU A 35 -8.12 6.31 -1.10
C LEU A 35 -8.73 5.65 -2.36
N GLU A 36 -8.35 6.12 -3.54
CA GLU A 36 -8.78 5.48 -4.79
C GLU A 36 -8.01 4.18 -5.03
N PRO A 37 -8.70 3.03 -5.21
CA PRO A 37 -8.04 1.77 -5.50
C PRO A 37 -7.26 1.79 -6.81
N LEU A 38 -6.06 1.20 -6.80
CA LEU A 38 -5.23 1.05 -7.99
C LEU A 38 -5.93 0.19 -9.05
N ARG A 39 -5.75 0.55 -10.33
CA ARG A 39 -6.07 -0.29 -11.48
C ARG A 39 -4.87 -1.17 -11.79
N ARG A 40 -5.09 -2.49 -11.83
CA ARG A 40 -4.06 -3.49 -12.08
C ARG A 40 -4.59 -4.57 -13.01
N ALA A 41 -3.72 -5.41 -13.53
CA ALA A 41 -4.13 -6.53 -14.40
C ALA A 41 -5.12 -7.50 -13.70
N ASP A 42 -4.98 -7.65 -12.38
CA ASP A 42 -5.80 -8.51 -11.53
C ASP A 42 -6.88 -7.74 -10.73
N GLN A 43 -7.03 -6.42 -10.97
CA GLN A 43 -7.96 -5.57 -10.23
C GLN A 43 -8.52 -4.45 -11.11
N GLN A 44 -9.82 -4.47 -11.32
CA GLN A 44 -10.54 -3.44 -12.08
C GLN A 44 -11.36 -2.56 -11.13
N LEU A 45 -11.12 -1.26 -11.17
CA LEU A 45 -11.95 -0.28 -10.49
C LEU A 45 -13.16 0.02 -11.38
N GLU A 46 -14.34 -0.44 -10.96
CA GLU A 46 -15.62 -0.25 -11.68
C GLU A 46 -16.27 1.08 -11.32
N ALA A 47 -16.14 1.51 -10.06
CA ALA A 47 -16.64 2.80 -9.59
C ALA A 47 -15.80 3.29 -8.41
N PHE A 48 -15.65 4.62 -8.32
CA PHE A 48 -15.07 5.30 -7.17
C PHE A 48 -15.82 6.61 -6.92
N ARG A 49 -16.12 6.88 -5.66
CA ARG A 49 -16.76 8.12 -5.22
C ARG A 49 -16.08 8.60 -3.94
N LEU A 50 -15.84 9.89 -3.89
CA LEU A 50 -15.28 10.58 -2.74
C LEU A 50 -16.26 11.65 -2.28
N ASP A 51 -16.85 11.50 -1.10
CA ASP A 51 -17.72 12.44 -0.43
C ASP A 51 -16.99 13.07 0.75
N ILE A 52 -17.02 14.40 0.82
CA ILE A 52 -16.27 15.16 1.84
C ILE A 52 -17.20 16.20 2.45
N ASP A 53 -17.25 16.23 3.78
CA ASP A 53 -18.04 17.16 4.55
C ASP A 53 -17.17 17.83 5.63
N PRO A 54 -17.06 19.19 5.64
CA PRO A 54 -17.69 20.13 4.73
C PRO A 54 -17.13 20.05 3.31
N PRO A 55 -17.89 20.57 2.31
CA PRO A 55 -17.48 20.46 0.90
C PRO A 55 -16.15 21.18 0.64
N VAL A 56 -15.33 20.55 -0.20
CA VAL A 56 -14.02 21.07 -0.58
C VAL A 56 -14.14 22.25 -1.54
N THR A 57 -13.26 23.23 -1.39
CA THR A 57 -13.12 24.32 -2.35
C THR A 57 -12.40 23.85 -3.61
N ARG A 58 -11.47 22.90 -3.46
CA ARG A 58 -10.70 22.36 -4.57
C ARG A 58 -10.37 20.89 -4.31
N ASN A 59 -10.51 20.06 -5.35
CA ASN A 59 -10.04 18.69 -5.40
C ASN A 59 -9.26 18.48 -6.70
N ILE A 60 -7.97 18.12 -6.59
CA ILE A 60 -7.12 17.80 -7.73
C ILE A 60 -6.72 16.34 -7.63
N ALA A 61 -7.17 15.56 -8.60
CA ALA A 61 -6.71 14.19 -8.77
C ALA A 61 -5.40 14.16 -9.56
N SER A 62 -4.44 13.35 -9.13
CA SER A 62 -3.16 13.13 -9.79
C SER A 62 -2.64 11.71 -9.50
N LEU A 63 -1.51 11.37 -10.07
CA LEU A 63 -0.75 10.17 -9.69
C LEU A 63 0.51 10.60 -8.95
N ASP A 64 0.92 9.81 -7.96
CA ASP A 64 2.23 9.97 -7.35
C ASP A 64 3.34 9.39 -8.24
N TYR A 65 4.59 9.47 -7.78
CA TYR A 65 5.76 8.94 -8.49
C TYR A 65 5.63 7.44 -8.82
N PHE A 66 4.96 6.67 -7.96
CA PHE A 66 4.78 5.23 -8.12
C PHE A 66 3.52 4.86 -8.91
N GLY A 67 2.77 5.87 -9.41
CA GLY A 67 1.53 5.66 -10.15
C GLY A 67 0.31 5.42 -9.27
N ASN A 68 0.39 5.70 -7.97
CA ASN A 68 -0.77 5.58 -7.08
C ASN A 68 -1.68 6.81 -7.24
N PRO A 69 -3.01 6.62 -7.37
CA PRO A 69 -3.96 7.72 -7.39
C PRO A 69 -3.93 8.51 -6.08
N GLN A 70 -3.92 9.83 -6.20
CA GLN A 70 -3.97 10.72 -5.05
C GLN A 70 -4.89 11.91 -5.32
N HIS A 71 -5.49 12.45 -4.26
CA HIS A 71 -6.35 13.61 -4.29
C HIS A 71 -5.80 14.68 -3.36
N HIS A 72 -5.50 15.85 -3.91
CA HIS A 72 -5.11 17.03 -3.13
C HIS A 72 -6.36 17.87 -2.87
N LEU A 73 -6.76 17.95 -1.61
CA LEU A 73 -7.94 18.67 -1.19
C LEU A 73 -7.56 20.01 -0.56
N THR A 74 -8.36 21.04 -0.83
CA THR A 74 -8.29 22.31 -0.12
C THR A 74 -9.68 22.69 0.35
N LEU A 75 -9.81 23.05 1.63
CA LEU A 75 -11.05 23.50 2.27
C LEU A 75 -10.83 24.90 2.84
N HIS A 76 -11.66 25.84 2.43
CA HIS A 76 -11.70 27.21 2.98
C HIS A 76 -12.93 27.41 3.87
N THR A 77 -13.81 26.41 3.98
CA THR A 77 -14.98 26.45 4.85
C THR A 77 -14.55 26.25 6.30
N PRO A 78 -14.82 27.20 7.21
CA PRO A 78 -14.51 27.03 8.62
C PRO A 78 -15.28 25.86 9.23
N HIS A 79 -14.57 24.97 9.93
CA HIS A 79 -15.17 23.74 10.46
C HIS A 79 -14.50 23.28 11.75
N HIS A 80 -15.22 22.47 12.52
CA HIS A 80 -14.72 21.77 13.71
C HIS A 80 -14.61 20.26 13.48
N SER A 81 -15.14 19.76 12.35
CA SER A 81 -15.02 18.37 11.96
C SER A 81 -14.87 18.27 10.45
N LEU A 82 -14.16 17.23 10.02
CA LEU A 82 -14.02 16.85 8.62
C LEU A 82 -14.35 15.37 8.51
N SER A 83 -15.31 15.04 7.65
CA SER A 83 -15.62 13.66 7.30
C SER A 83 -15.22 13.39 5.86
N VAL A 84 -14.46 12.34 5.63
CA VAL A 84 -14.05 11.87 4.32
C VAL A 84 -14.60 10.46 4.15
N ARG A 85 -15.47 10.27 3.14
CA ARG A 85 -16.02 8.96 2.78
C ARG A 85 -15.54 8.60 1.37
N ALA A 86 -14.83 7.48 1.25
CA ALA A 86 -14.47 6.89 -0.02
C ALA A 86 -15.27 5.61 -0.24
N GLU A 87 -16.00 5.54 -1.34
CA GLU A 87 -16.75 4.35 -1.74
C GLU A 87 -16.19 3.84 -3.06
N SER A 88 -15.91 2.54 -3.14
CA SER A 88 -15.43 1.93 -4.36
C SER A 88 -16.07 0.59 -4.64
N ARG A 89 -16.21 0.30 -5.93
CA ARG A 89 -16.58 -1.01 -6.44
C ARG A 89 -15.43 -1.56 -7.25
N VAL A 90 -14.87 -2.67 -6.78
CA VAL A 90 -13.66 -3.27 -7.32
C VAL A 90 -13.95 -4.70 -7.73
N ARG A 91 -13.66 -5.01 -8.99
CA ARG A 91 -13.65 -6.39 -9.50
C ARG A 91 -12.26 -6.95 -9.39
N ARG A 92 -12.11 -7.97 -8.56
CA ARG A 92 -10.90 -8.77 -8.48
C ARG A 92 -10.97 -9.89 -9.53
N LEU A 93 -9.94 -10.00 -10.34
CA LEU A 93 -9.78 -11.07 -11.32
C LEU A 93 -8.95 -12.22 -10.73
N PRO A 94 -9.16 -13.45 -11.20
CA PRO A 94 -8.33 -14.58 -10.81
C PRO A 94 -6.87 -14.31 -11.13
N ARG A 95 -5.99 -14.67 -10.22
CA ARG A 95 -4.55 -14.65 -10.43
C ARG A 95 -3.97 -16.00 -10.00
N PRO A 96 -3.18 -16.66 -10.85
CA PRO A 96 -2.46 -17.85 -10.43
C PRO A 96 -1.61 -17.55 -9.19
N SER A 97 -1.68 -18.39 -8.19
CA SER A 97 -0.78 -18.30 -7.04
C SER A 97 0.64 -18.60 -7.50
N PRO A 98 1.60 -17.72 -7.28
CA PRO A 98 2.97 -18.00 -7.63
C PRO A 98 3.49 -19.18 -6.80
N GLN A 99 4.26 -20.05 -7.44
CA GLN A 99 4.89 -21.18 -6.75
C GLN A 99 6.12 -20.65 -5.99
N ALA A 100 5.97 -20.45 -4.70
CA ALA A 100 6.94 -19.76 -3.87
C ALA A 100 8.33 -20.39 -3.88
N ASP A 101 8.38 -21.74 -3.91
CA ASP A 101 9.63 -22.50 -3.85
C ASP A 101 10.44 -22.46 -5.15
N TYR A 102 9.84 -22.01 -6.26
CA TYR A 102 10.54 -21.83 -7.54
C TYR A 102 11.05 -20.38 -7.75
N SER A 103 10.85 -19.50 -6.80
CA SER A 103 11.47 -18.17 -6.88
C SER A 103 12.99 -18.26 -6.68
N PRO A 104 13.77 -17.34 -7.27
CA PRO A 104 15.23 -17.30 -7.06
C PRO A 104 15.58 -17.17 -5.56
N ALA A 105 16.77 -17.62 -5.19
CA ALA A 105 17.32 -17.38 -3.85
C ALA A 105 17.36 -15.88 -3.56
N TRP A 106 17.03 -15.49 -2.33
CA TRP A 106 16.94 -14.08 -1.96
C TRP A 106 18.27 -13.31 -2.14
N GLU A 107 19.39 -14.00 -1.96
CA GLU A 107 20.72 -13.40 -2.17
C GLU A 107 20.94 -13.01 -3.63
N SER A 108 20.51 -13.85 -4.56
CA SER A 108 20.62 -13.57 -6.00
C SER A 108 19.79 -12.34 -6.39
N VAL A 109 18.58 -12.22 -5.83
CA VAL A 109 17.73 -11.04 -6.06
C VAL A 109 18.33 -9.79 -5.42
N ARG A 110 18.85 -9.90 -4.18
CA ARG A 110 19.54 -8.80 -3.51
C ARG A 110 20.73 -8.30 -4.34
N GLU A 111 21.53 -9.21 -4.92
CA GLU A 111 22.65 -8.82 -5.75
C GLU A 111 22.19 -8.14 -7.04
N ALA A 112 21.14 -8.63 -7.68
CA ALA A 112 20.54 -8.01 -8.86
C ALA A 112 19.96 -6.61 -8.60
N MET A 113 19.61 -6.28 -7.33
CA MET A 113 19.12 -4.95 -6.94
C MET A 113 20.25 -3.95 -6.64
N ARG A 114 21.51 -4.38 -6.65
CA ARG A 114 22.64 -3.45 -6.48
C ARG A 114 22.75 -2.51 -7.67
N PHE A 115 23.01 -1.26 -7.37
CA PHE A 115 23.30 -0.28 -8.42
C PHE A 115 24.56 -0.69 -9.19
N GLN A 116 24.43 -0.77 -10.52
CA GLN A 116 25.52 -1.02 -11.44
C GLN A 116 25.42 -0.01 -12.58
N ALA A 117 26.46 0.79 -12.76
CA ALA A 117 26.50 1.77 -13.85
C ALA A 117 26.34 1.08 -15.21
N GLY A 118 25.48 1.64 -16.08
CA GLY A 118 25.21 1.09 -17.41
C GLY A 118 24.20 -0.06 -17.46
N GLN A 119 23.70 -0.53 -16.34
CA GLN A 119 22.61 -1.52 -16.31
C GLN A 119 21.23 -0.84 -16.31
N PRO A 120 20.19 -1.48 -16.89
CA PRO A 120 18.83 -0.97 -16.84
C PRO A 120 18.36 -0.80 -15.39
N PHE A 121 17.66 0.31 -15.13
CA PHE A 121 17.07 0.57 -13.83
C PHE A 121 16.01 -0.49 -13.49
N GLN A 122 16.11 -1.03 -12.29
CA GLN A 122 15.13 -1.97 -11.72
C GLN A 122 14.23 -1.20 -10.76
N ALA A 123 12.94 -1.01 -11.11
CA ALA A 123 12.01 -0.24 -10.27
C ALA A 123 11.91 -0.75 -8.81
N ALA A 124 12.08 -2.06 -8.60
CA ALA A 124 12.09 -2.65 -7.26
C ALA A 124 13.29 -2.20 -6.41
N ALA A 125 14.38 -1.72 -7.01
CA ALA A 125 15.55 -1.20 -6.29
C ALA A 125 15.24 0.08 -5.49
N GLU A 126 14.20 0.83 -5.84
CA GLU A 126 13.73 1.98 -5.06
C GLU A 126 13.39 1.61 -3.61
N TYR A 127 12.88 0.39 -3.40
CA TYR A 127 12.44 -0.06 -2.09
C TYR A 127 13.56 -0.63 -1.19
N VAL A 128 14.82 -0.66 -1.66
CA VAL A 128 15.96 -1.08 -0.82
C VAL A 128 16.62 0.08 -0.09
N PHE A 129 16.23 1.33 -0.38
CA PHE A 129 16.75 2.51 0.28
C PHE A 129 15.90 2.92 1.49
N PRO A 130 16.52 3.51 2.52
CA PRO A 130 15.76 4.06 3.64
C PRO A 130 14.93 5.28 3.18
N SER A 131 13.79 5.49 3.86
CA SER A 131 13.00 6.71 3.75
C SER A 131 12.82 7.34 5.13
N GLU A 132 12.24 8.54 5.18
CA GLU A 132 11.95 9.23 6.43
C GLU A 132 11.16 8.35 7.44
N PHE A 133 10.18 7.59 6.93
CA PHE A 133 9.29 6.76 7.74
C PHE A 133 9.69 5.28 7.78
N VAL A 134 10.69 4.86 7.00
CA VAL A 134 11.18 3.47 6.94
C VAL A 134 12.70 3.45 7.06
N PRO A 135 13.21 3.68 8.28
CA PRO A 135 14.65 3.64 8.54
C PRO A 135 15.16 2.19 8.52
N LEU A 136 16.46 2.03 8.21
CA LEU A 136 17.14 0.74 8.23
C LEU A 136 17.79 0.51 9.60
N TYR A 137 17.09 -0.17 10.50
CA TYR A 137 17.65 -0.57 11.79
C TYR A 137 18.21 -2.00 11.74
N PRO A 138 19.36 -2.27 12.38
CA PRO A 138 19.93 -3.61 12.48
C PRO A 138 18.96 -4.65 13.07
N ALA A 139 18.10 -4.24 13.99
CA ALA A 139 17.07 -5.09 14.58
C ALA A 139 16.09 -5.65 13.54
N PHE A 140 15.74 -4.88 12.51
CA PHE A 140 14.86 -5.35 11.43
C PHE A 140 15.54 -6.45 10.60
N ALA A 141 16.82 -6.26 10.30
CA ALA A 141 17.59 -7.28 9.59
C ALA A 141 17.69 -8.57 10.43
N SER A 142 18.03 -8.45 11.72
CA SER A 142 18.12 -9.62 12.62
C SER A 142 16.79 -10.36 12.72
N TYR A 143 15.68 -9.65 12.79
CA TYR A 143 14.34 -10.24 12.81
C TYR A 143 14.01 -10.96 11.50
N ALA A 144 14.31 -10.33 10.35
CA ALA A 144 14.03 -10.89 9.03
C ALA A 144 14.90 -12.12 8.72
N LEU A 145 16.19 -12.13 9.14
CA LEU A 145 17.14 -13.21 8.85
C LEU A 145 16.69 -14.58 9.39
N LEU A 146 15.78 -14.62 10.36
CA LEU A 146 15.20 -15.88 10.83
C LEU A 146 14.34 -16.55 9.77
N GLU A 147 13.85 -15.78 8.79
CA GLU A 147 13.10 -16.28 7.64
C GLU A 147 13.92 -16.23 6.33
N PHE A 148 15.07 -15.60 6.34
CA PHE A 148 15.96 -15.42 5.18
C PHE A 148 17.28 -16.15 5.38
N TRP A 149 17.21 -17.48 5.64
CA TRP A 149 18.43 -18.29 5.72
C TRP A 149 19.07 -18.48 4.34
N PRO A 150 20.39 -18.83 4.29
CA PRO A 150 21.11 -18.96 3.03
C PRO A 150 20.42 -19.88 2.02
N GLY A 151 20.29 -19.39 0.78
CA GLY A 151 19.71 -20.13 -0.33
C GLY A 151 18.19 -20.25 -0.35
N ARG A 152 17.48 -19.70 0.65
CA ARG A 152 16.00 -19.76 0.67
C ARG A 152 15.39 -19.00 -0.52
N PRO A 153 14.39 -19.57 -1.23
CA PRO A 153 13.66 -18.86 -2.26
C PRO A 153 13.03 -17.57 -1.72
N LEU A 154 13.21 -16.45 -2.44
CA LEU A 154 12.78 -15.12 -1.97
C LEU A 154 11.31 -15.08 -1.57
N LEU A 155 10.43 -15.65 -2.42
CA LEU A 155 8.99 -15.59 -2.16
C LEU A 155 8.60 -16.44 -0.94
N SER A 156 9.24 -17.60 -0.74
CA SER A 156 9.05 -18.44 0.45
C SER A 156 9.53 -17.74 1.71
N ALA A 157 10.66 -17.02 1.64
CA ALA A 157 11.15 -16.21 2.74
C ALA A 157 10.21 -15.04 3.08
N ALA A 158 9.71 -14.33 2.08
CA ALA A 158 8.77 -13.22 2.26
C ALA A 158 7.43 -13.67 2.85
N ILE A 159 6.89 -14.81 2.41
CA ILE A 159 5.67 -15.40 2.97
C ILE A 159 5.92 -15.83 4.43
N GLY A 160 7.06 -16.44 4.72
CA GLY A 160 7.46 -16.82 6.07
C GLY A 160 7.53 -15.61 7.00
N LEU A 161 8.20 -14.53 6.58
CA LEU A 161 8.28 -13.28 7.35
C LEU A 161 6.90 -12.65 7.58
N THR A 162 6.05 -12.60 6.55
CA THR A 162 4.68 -12.09 6.67
C THR A 162 3.86 -12.89 7.68
N SER A 163 3.94 -14.22 7.62
CA SER A 163 3.25 -15.11 8.55
C SER A 163 3.77 -14.95 9.99
N ARG A 164 5.07 -14.73 10.13
CA ARG A 164 5.71 -14.50 11.43
C ARG A 164 5.25 -13.17 12.04
N ILE A 165 5.27 -12.08 11.27
CA ILE A 165 4.76 -10.78 11.72
C ILE A 165 3.30 -10.91 12.16
N HIS A 166 2.46 -11.61 11.39
CA HIS A 166 1.06 -11.81 11.75
C HIS A 166 0.86 -12.55 13.07
N ARG A 167 1.73 -13.50 13.42
CA ARG A 167 1.66 -14.24 14.69
C ARG A 167 2.20 -13.47 15.87
N GLU A 168 3.26 -12.68 15.67
CA GLU A 168 4.05 -12.09 16.77
C GLU A 168 3.64 -10.66 17.10
N PHE A 169 2.96 -9.97 16.17
CA PHE A 169 2.54 -8.59 16.36
C PHE A 169 1.02 -8.49 16.55
N THR A 170 0.62 -7.69 17.52
CA THR A 170 -0.77 -7.30 17.71
C THR A 170 -0.96 -5.86 17.23
N TYR A 171 -1.92 -5.66 16.34
CA TYR A 171 -2.27 -4.31 15.92
C TYR A 171 -3.00 -3.59 17.05
N ALA A 172 -2.40 -2.53 17.55
CA ALA A 172 -3.04 -1.64 18.54
C ALA A 172 -3.73 -0.49 17.79
N THR A 173 -5.03 -0.29 18.07
CA THR A 173 -5.85 0.84 17.59
C THR A 173 -5.87 1.96 18.60
#